data_df9abc30a4dbdd938b2633b7482b9f2d
#
_entry.id   df9abc30a4dbdd938b2633b7482b9f2d
#
_cell.length_a   1.000
_cell.length_b   1.000
_cell.length_c   1.000
_cell.angle_alpha   90.00
_cell.angle_beta   90.00
_cell.angle_gamma   90.00
#
_symmetry.space_group_name_H-M   'P 1'
#
loop_
_entity.id
_entity.type
_entity.pdbx_description
1 polymer ?
#
loop_
_entity_poly.entity_id
_entity_poly.type
_entity_poly.pdbx_seq_one_letter_code
_entity_poly.pdbx_strand_id
1 'polypeptide(L)'
;MYEDEFELTFNLSGEEPQPEQAAQEPPAAPKPKAAPAASAVDEPTRVMVLEKPAPQPVPEPETPEPPQEPEKPAAEEAAAARPSAGNGRGVLISGGDRGIGAAAARAFYEAGFRVAVLYHSNAEAAAALEKQLPGITAVQCDVASRASCELAFRTAEQALGHVDVLVSNAGIAQQKLFTDITPEEWQHMLDVNLTGAFHLCQLALPGMIRRKAGRILTVSRMWGQTGGSCEVHYSAAKAGLIGLTKALAKEEGPSGITVNCVAPGVIDTDMMAAFTAEDKAALAEETPVGRLGSADEVARLLVFLAGEDAGYITGQVFGVNGGLVI
;
A
#
# COMPACT_ATOMS: atom_id res chain seq x y z
N MET A 1 -18.37 34.98 0.77
CA MET A 1 -17.77 36.19 1.35
C MET A 1 -17.28 35.81 2.72
N TYR A 2 -16.07 35.26 2.79
CA TYR A 2 -15.18 35.16 3.95
C TYR A 2 -13.78 35.07 3.34
N GLU A 3 -13.14 36.24 3.21
CA GLU A 3 -11.71 36.39 3.00
C GLU A 3 -11.11 36.42 4.40
N ASP A 4 -10.31 35.41 4.76
CA ASP A 4 -9.34 35.50 5.84
C ASP A 4 -7.96 35.28 5.21
N GLU A 5 -7.30 36.40 4.95
CA GLU A 5 -5.90 36.49 4.55
C GLU A 5 -5.02 36.10 5.74
N PHE A 6 -4.31 34.96 5.63
CA PHE A 6 -3.19 34.62 6.48
C PHE A 6 -1.93 35.31 5.92
N GLU A 7 -1.63 36.53 6.34
CA GLU A 7 -0.32 37.14 6.12
C GLU A 7 0.74 36.53 7.05
N LEU A 8 1.62 35.72 6.49
CA LEU A 8 2.89 35.35 7.13
C LEU A 8 3.93 36.46 6.84
N THR A 9 4.07 37.40 7.73
CA THR A 9 5.15 38.40 7.68
C THR A 9 6.45 37.79 8.20
N PHE A 10 7.40 37.54 7.28
CA PHE A 10 8.80 37.29 7.63
C PHE A 10 9.52 38.60 7.84
N ASN A 11 9.95 38.88 9.08
CA ASN A 11 10.77 40.05 9.40
C ASN A 11 12.25 39.71 9.12
N LEU A 12 12.80 40.25 8.02
CA LEU A 12 14.22 40.18 7.65
C LEU A 12 14.96 41.43 8.06
N SER A 13 14.98 41.78 9.34
CA SER A 13 15.91 42.77 9.86
C SER A 13 17.04 42.05 10.61
N GLY A 14 18.22 42.02 10.00
CA GLY A 14 19.43 41.49 10.63
C GLY A 14 19.90 42.45 11.74
N GLU A 15 19.68 42.06 12.97
CA GLU A 15 20.40 42.60 14.14
C GLU A 15 21.00 41.39 14.88
N GLU A 16 22.32 41.46 15.09
CA GLU A 16 23.08 40.48 15.88
C GLU A 16 22.58 40.45 17.33
N PRO A 17 22.35 39.31 17.95
CA PRO A 17 21.96 39.23 19.34
C PRO A 17 23.15 39.53 20.26
N GLN A 18 23.00 40.50 21.13
CA GLN A 18 23.87 40.73 22.27
C GLN A 18 23.74 39.58 23.29
N PRO A 19 24.79 39.26 24.08
CA PRO A 19 24.78 38.12 24.99
C PRO A 19 23.82 38.42 26.17
N GLU A 20 22.78 37.64 26.27
CA GLU A 20 21.76 37.72 27.32
C GLU A 20 22.28 37.09 28.62
N GLN A 21 22.05 37.82 29.71
CA GLN A 21 22.42 37.45 31.05
C GLN A 21 21.76 36.16 31.50
N ALA A 22 22.48 35.37 32.32
CA ALA A 22 22.05 34.12 32.90
C ALA A 22 20.65 34.19 33.52
N ALA A 23 19.72 33.46 32.89
CA ALA A 23 18.38 33.26 33.45
C ALA A 23 18.41 32.22 34.56
N GLN A 24 17.83 32.56 35.68
CA GLN A 24 17.65 31.71 36.87
C GLN A 24 16.80 30.49 36.55
N GLU A 25 17.20 29.34 37.10
CA GLU A 25 16.42 28.08 37.04
C GLU A 25 14.99 28.28 37.58
N PRO A 26 13.98 27.73 36.91
CA PRO A 26 12.62 27.69 37.46
C PRO A 26 12.53 26.74 38.67
N PRO A 27 11.68 27.04 39.66
CA PRO A 27 11.56 26.22 40.86
C PRO A 27 11.00 24.84 40.57
N ALA A 28 11.55 23.82 41.25
CA ALA A 28 11.18 22.42 41.14
C ALA A 28 9.69 22.17 41.39
N ALA A 29 9.06 21.39 40.53
CA ALA A 29 7.67 20.92 40.64
C ALA A 29 7.48 20.09 41.92
N PRO A 30 6.33 20.23 42.62
CA PRO A 30 6.05 19.47 43.85
C PRO A 30 5.86 17.99 43.57
N LYS A 31 6.49 17.16 44.40
CA LYS A 31 6.35 15.69 44.38
C LYS A 31 4.89 15.28 44.63
N PRO A 32 4.33 14.27 43.95
CA PRO A 32 2.97 13.81 44.20
C PRO A 32 2.90 13.15 45.60
N LYS A 33 1.88 13.58 46.37
CA LYS A 33 1.52 13.00 47.69
C LYS A 33 1.04 11.56 47.47
N ALA A 34 1.58 10.68 48.30
CA ALA A 34 1.15 9.28 48.41
C ALA A 34 -0.35 9.18 48.71
N ALA A 35 -1.06 8.37 47.96
CA ALA A 35 -2.44 8.01 48.27
C ALA A 35 -2.49 7.05 49.48
N PRO A 36 -3.51 7.13 50.32
CA PRO A 36 -3.64 6.26 51.48
C PRO A 36 -3.95 4.81 51.08
N ALA A 37 -3.36 3.86 51.80
CA ALA A 37 -3.58 2.45 51.68
C ALA A 37 -5.06 2.10 51.95
N ALA A 38 -5.72 1.46 50.99
CA ALA A 38 -7.01 0.85 51.20
C ALA A 38 -6.82 -0.51 51.87
N SER A 39 -7.49 -0.66 53.00
CA SER A 39 -7.54 -1.88 53.80
C SER A 39 -8.22 -3.03 53.04
N ALA A 40 -7.61 -4.19 53.12
CA ALA A 40 -8.15 -5.46 52.68
C ALA A 40 -9.46 -5.78 53.43
N VAL A 41 -10.48 -6.14 52.68
CA VAL A 41 -11.62 -6.91 53.19
C VAL A 41 -11.74 -8.15 52.31
N ASP A 42 -11.35 -9.29 52.87
CA ASP A 42 -11.59 -10.63 52.35
C ASP A 42 -13.09 -10.93 52.32
N GLU A 43 -13.62 -11.18 51.13
CA GLU A 43 -14.83 -12.01 50.99
C GLU A 43 -14.52 -13.09 49.96
N PRO A 44 -14.78 -14.37 50.29
CA PRO A 44 -14.48 -15.48 49.40
C PRO A 44 -15.52 -15.55 48.27
N THR A 45 -15.08 -15.38 47.05
CA THR A 45 -15.90 -15.62 45.84
C THR A 45 -16.31 -17.09 45.80
N ARG A 46 -17.60 -17.31 46.01
CA ARG A 46 -18.27 -18.59 45.95
C ARG A 46 -18.25 -19.12 44.52
N VAL A 47 -17.36 -20.07 44.24
CA VAL A 47 -17.34 -20.81 42.97
C VAL A 47 -18.60 -21.67 42.92
N MET A 48 -19.52 -21.31 42.02
CA MET A 48 -20.65 -22.21 41.68
C MET A 48 -20.09 -23.37 40.86
N VAL A 49 -20.01 -24.53 41.47
CA VAL A 49 -19.78 -25.80 40.79
C VAL A 49 -21.06 -26.17 40.06
N LEU A 50 -21.09 -26.07 38.76
CA LEU A 50 -22.15 -26.64 37.94
C LEU A 50 -22.04 -28.16 37.94
N GLU A 51 -22.96 -28.84 38.58
CA GLU A 51 -23.08 -30.29 38.51
C GLU A 51 -23.28 -30.74 37.05
N LYS A 52 -22.48 -31.69 36.64
CA LYS A 52 -22.53 -32.34 35.33
C LYS A 52 -23.79 -33.21 35.28
N PRO A 53 -24.67 -33.07 34.30
CA PRO A 53 -25.83 -33.97 34.16
C PRO A 53 -25.35 -35.38 33.82
N ALA A 54 -26.10 -36.36 34.38
CA ALA A 54 -25.83 -37.79 34.17
C ALA A 54 -25.89 -38.18 32.67
N PRO A 55 -25.09 -39.19 32.27
CA PRO A 55 -25.05 -39.62 30.88
C PRO A 55 -26.36 -40.26 30.47
N GLN A 56 -26.95 -39.79 29.37
CA GLN A 56 -28.08 -40.41 28.72
C GLN A 56 -27.63 -41.67 27.96
N PRO A 57 -28.47 -42.68 27.80
CA PRO A 57 -28.12 -43.91 27.09
C PRO A 57 -27.82 -43.61 25.61
N VAL A 58 -26.73 -44.19 25.13
CA VAL A 58 -26.25 -44.11 23.74
C VAL A 58 -27.18 -44.98 22.89
N PRO A 59 -27.78 -44.46 21.80
CA PRO A 59 -28.49 -45.33 20.86
C PRO A 59 -27.50 -46.22 20.11
N GLU A 60 -27.92 -47.44 19.79
CA GLU A 60 -27.15 -48.42 19.01
C GLU A 60 -26.74 -47.86 17.64
N PRO A 61 -25.54 -48.23 17.12
CA PRO A 61 -25.07 -47.72 15.85
C PRO A 61 -25.91 -48.28 14.67
N GLU A 62 -26.56 -47.36 13.97
CA GLU A 62 -27.15 -47.66 12.67
C GLU A 62 -26.08 -48.00 11.66
N THR A 63 -26.35 -49.03 10.86
CA THR A 63 -25.48 -49.52 9.76
C THR A 63 -25.24 -48.39 8.77
N PRO A 64 -23.99 -48.09 8.35
CA PRO A 64 -23.75 -47.06 7.38
C PRO A 64 -24.31 -47.42 6.01
N GLU A 65 -25.13 -46.53 5.44
CA GLU A 65 -25.48 -46.55 4.01
C GLU A 65 -24.22 -46.37 3.16
N PRO A 66 -24.22 -46.98 1.95
CA PRO A 66 -23.07 -46.85 1.04
C PRO A 66 -22.83 -45.34 0.68
N PRO A 67 -21.58 -44.93 0.50
CA PRO A 67 -21.26 -43.53 0.23
C PRO A 67 -21.92 -43.10 -1.10
N GLN A 68 -22.77 -42.09 -1.00
CA GLN A 68 -23.23 -41.36 -2.18
C GLN A 68 -22.02 -40.63 -2.77
N GLU A 69 -21.83 -40.74 -4.09
CA GLU A 69 -20.84 -39.95 -4.83
C GLU A 69 -21.05 -38.50 -4.52
N PRO A 70 -19.97 -37.72 -4.26
CA PRO A 70 -20.11 -36.32 -3.93
C PRO A 70 -20.72 -35.57 -5.11
N GLU A 71 -21.92 -35.04 -4.94
CA GLU A 71 -22.47 -34.03 -5.84
C GLU A 71 -21.45 -32.90 -5.93
N LYS A 72 -21.01 -32.56 -7.15
CA LYS A 72 -20.16 -31.41 -7.41
C LYS A 72 -20.79 -30.18 -6.75
N PRO A 73 -20.07 -29.45 -5.92
CA PRO A 73 -20.66 -28.35 -5.19
C PRO A 73 -21.12 -27.25 -6.15
N ALA A 74 -22.35 -26.80 -5.98
CA ALA A 74 -22.94 -25.66 -6.69
C ALA A 74 -22.10 -24.35 -6.59
N ALA A 75 -20.99 -24.38 -5.86
CA ALA A 75 -20.01 -23.30 -5.74
C ALA A 75 -19.19 -23.09 -7.04
N GLU A 76 -19.05 -24.13 -7.89
CA GLU A 76 -18.30 -23.99 -9.15
C GLU A 76 -19.10 -23.32 -10.26
N GLU A 77 -20.44 -23.50 -10.26
CA GLU A 77 -21.35 -22.78 -11.17
C GLU A 77 -21.59 -21.31 -10.74
N ALA A 78 -21.56 -21.01 -9.44
CA ALA A 78 -21.68 -19.65 -8.94
C ALA A 78 -20.41 -18.81 -9.19
N ALA A 79 -19.23 -19.42 -9.36
CA ALA A 79 -18.00 -18.73 -9.71
C ALA A 79 -17.98 -18.25 -11.18
N ALA A 80 -18.73 -18.88 -12.07
CA ALA A 80 -18.81 -18.54 -13.49
C ALA A 80 -19.72 -17.31 -13.80
N ALA A 81 -20.46 -16.79 -12.84
CA ALA A 81 -21.49 -15.75 -13.04
C ALA A 81 -21.17 -14.40 -12.35
N ARG A 82 -20.00 -14.21 -11.73
CA ARG A 82 -19.61 -12.90 -11.24
C ARG A 82 -19.14 -12.06 -12.42
N PRO A 83 -19.70 -10.82 -12.64
CA PRO A 83 -19.14 -9.92 -13.63
C PRO A 83 -17.65 -9.73 -13.31
N SER A 84 -16.79 -9.77 -14.34
CA SER A 84 -15.36 -9.56 -14.15
C SER A 84 -15.14 -8.21 -13.43
N ALA A 85 -14.33 -8.18 -12.38
CA ALA A 85 -14.10 -6.97 -11.58
C ALA A 85 -13.65 -5.77 -12.44
N GLY A 86 -13.01 -6.07 -13.56
CA GLY A 86 -12.53 -5.06 -14.52
C GLY A 86 -13.60 -4.47 -15.41
N ASN A 87 -14.55 -5.26 -15.84
CA ASN A 87 -15.61 -4.87 -16.78
C ASN A 87 -15.11 -4.00 -17.95
N GLY A 88 -13.91 -4.29 -18.47
CA GLY A 88 -13.28 -3.54 -19.55
C GLY A 88 -12.75 -2.14 -19.15
N ARG A 89 -12.67 -1.79 -17.86
CA ARG A 89 -12.05 -0.55 -17.40
C ARG A 89 -10.54 -0.54 -17.70
N GLY A 90 -9.99 0.65 -17.94
CA GLY A 90 -8.57 0.84 -18.22
C GLY A 90 -7.74 0.98 -16.93
N VAL A 91 -6.68 0.19 -16.80
CA VAL A 91 -5.69 0.35 -15.72
C VAL A 91 -4.31 0.68 -16.28
N LEU A 92 -3.68 1.71 -15.71
CA LEU A 92 -2.29 2.09 -15.97
C LEU A 92 -1.43 1.76 -14.75
N ILE A 93 -0.36 0.97 -14.96
CA ILE A 93 0.53 0.49 -13.90
C ILE A 93 1.94 0.98 -14.18
N SER A 94 2.55 1.77 -13.29
CA SER A 94 3.96 2.15 -13.42
C SER A 94 4.90 1.11 -12.80
N GLY A 95 6.05 0.86 -13.44
CA GLY A 95 6.97 -0.22 -13.06
C GLY A 95 6.32 -1.60 -13.22
N GLY A 96 5.61 -1.80 -14.35
CA GLY A 96 4.81 -2.99 -14.60
C GLY A 96 5.54 -4.16 -15.23
N ASP A 97 6.83 -4.01 -15.52
CA ASP A 97 7.66 -5.00 -16.21
C ASP A 97 8.18 -6.14 -15.33
N ARG A 98 8.18 -5.97 -14.00
CA ARG A 98 8.70 -6.97 -13.03
C ARG A 98 8.05 -6.87 -11.65
N GLY A 99 8.37 -7.84 -10.78
CA GLY A 99 7.98 -7.85 -9.38
C GLY A 99 6.48 -7.65 -9.15
N ILE A 100 6.12 -6.79 -8.20
CA ILE A 100 4.73 -6.47 -7.84
C ILE A 100 3.97 -5.89 -9.04
N GLY A 101 4.62 -5.04 -9.86
CA GLY A 101 3.97 -4.41 -11.01
C GLY A 101 3.55 -5.43 -12.08
N ALA A 102 4.42 -6.40 -12.41
CA ALA A 102 4.08 -7.45 -13.35
C ALA A 102 3.03 -8.43 -12.81
N ALA A 103 3.07 -8.74 -11.51
CA ALA A 103 2.03 -9.52 -10.85
C ALA A 103 0.69 -8.78 -10.88
N ALA A 104 0.70 -7.46 -10.62
CA ALA A 104 -0.48 -6.62 -10.75
C ALA A 104 -1.02 -6.60 -12.18
N ALA A 105 -0.15 -6.47 -13.20
CA ALA A 105 -0.57 -6.50 -14.60
C ALA A 105 -1.30 -7.80 -14.95
N ARG A 106 -0.78 -8.96 -14.52
CA ARG A 106 -1.43 -10.27 -14.69
C ARG A 106 -2.78 -10.32 -13.97
N ALA A 107 -2.81 -9.95 -12.69
CA ALA A 107 -4.03 -10.01 -11.89
C ALA A 107 -5.14 -9.08 -12.43
N PHE A 108 -4.80 -7.88 -12.88
CA PHE A 108 -5.75 -6.98 -13.51
C PHE A 108 -6.25 -7.51 -14.87
N TYR A 109 -5.35 -8.07 -15.67
CA TYR A 109 -5.72 -8.70 -16.93
C TYR A 109 -6.71 -9.87 -16.73
N GLU A 110 -6.42 -10.78 -15.80
CA GLU A 110 -7.28 -11.89 -15.43
C GLU A 110 -8.64 -11.42 -14.86
N ALA A 111 -8.64 -10.29 -14.18
CA ALA A 111 -9.87 -9.65 -13.68
C ALA A 111 -10.66 -8.90 -14.77
N GLY A 112 -10.23 -8.93 -16.04
CA GLY A 112 -10.95 -8.35 -17.18
C GLY A 112 -10.75 -6.84 -17.36
N PHE A 113 -9.67 -6.27 -16.84
CA PHE A 113 -9.27 -4.89 -17.17
C PHE A 113 -8.50 -4.83 -18.50
N ARG A 114 -8.59 -3.72 -19.20
CA ARG A 114 -7.62 -3.34 -20.23
C ARG A 114 -6.38 -2.80 -19.51
N VAL A 115 -5.21 -3.35 -19.80
CA VAL A 115 -4.00 -3.06 -19.04
C VAL A 115 -2.97 -2.34 -19.90
N ALA A 116 -2.42 -1.25 -19.40
CA ALA A 116 -1.20 -0.64 -19.88
C ALA A 116 -0.16 -0.59 -18.75
N VAL A 117 1.08 -0.86 -19.09
CA VAL A 117 2.20 -0.82 -18.14
C VAL A 117 3.25 0.19 -18.59
N LEU A 118 3.83 0.90 -17.62
CA LEU A 118 4.99 1.74 -17.85
C LEU A 118 6.23 1.01 -17.34
N TYR A 119 7.28 0.95 -18.15
CA TYR A 119 8.59 0.40 -17.78
C TYR A 119 9.71 1.41 -18.05
N HIS A 120 10.80 1.35 -17.30
CA HIS A 120 11.90 2.30 -17.47
C HIS A 120 12.90 1.83 -18.54
N SER A 121 13.60 0.73 -18.31
CA SER A 121 14.73 0.30 -19.13
C SER A 121 14.68 -1.15 -19.60
N ASN A 122 13.88 -2.01 -18.96
CA ASN A 122 13.84 -3.44 -19.29
C ASN A 122 12.80 -3.73 -20.39
N ALA A 123 13.15 -3.37 -21.63
CA ALA A 123 12.29 -3.60 -22.79
C ALA A 123 12.03 -5.09 -23.05
N GLU A 124 12.98 -5.98 -22.70
CA GLU A 124 12.84 -7.42 -22.88
C GLU A 124 11.74 -7.98 -21.97
N ALA A 125 11.75 -7.63 -20.68
CA ALA A 125 10.70 -8.04 -19.75
C ALA A 125 9.33 -7.46 -20.15
N ALA A 126 9.29 -6.22 -20.60
CA ALA A 126 8.07 -5.59 -21.10
C ALA A 126 7.49 -6.34 -22.30
N ALA A 127 8.31 -6.67 -23.30
CA ALA A 127 7.91 -7.44 -24.47
C ALA A 127 7.49 -8.89 -24.12
N ALA A 128 8.17 -9.52 -23.15
CA ALA A 128 7.78 -10.82 -22.64
C ALA A 128 6.40 -10.79 -21.97
N LEU A 129 6.09 -9.72 -21.23
CA LEU A 129 4.79 -9.52 -20.60
C LEU A 129 3.68 -9.31 -21.65
N GLU A 130 3.91 -8.50 -22.70
CA GLU A 130 2.97 -8.33 -23.82
C GLU A 130 2.69 -9.65 -24.54
N LYS A 131 3.70 -10.51 -24.69
CA LYS A 131 3.54 -11.84 -25.27
C LYS A 131 2.73 -12.79 -24.37
N GLN A 132 2.89 -12.68 -23.05
CA GLN A 132 2.16 -13.49 -22.06
C GLN A 132 0.69 -13.05 -21.93
N LEU A 133 0.41 -11.77 -22.08
CA LEU A 133 -0.89 -11.16 -21.87
C LEU A 133 -1.34 -10.43 -23.16
N PRO A 134 -1.92 -11.14 -24.12
CA PRO A 134 -2.29 -10.54 -25.40
C PRO A 134 -3.27 -9.37 -25.25
N GLY A 135 -2.92 -8.23 -25.86
CA GLY A 135 -3.75 -7.02 -25.83
C GLY A 135 -3.40 -6.04 -24.72
N ILE A 136 -2.37 -6.29 -23.89
CA ILE A 136 -1.80 -5.23 -23.05
C ILE A 136 -0.89 -4.31 -23.87
N THR A 137 -0.59 -3.15 -23.35
CA THR A 137 0.34 -2.18 -23.96
C THR A 137 1.45 -1.84 -22.98
N ALA A 138 2.70 -2.03 -23.40
CA ALA A 138 3.87 -1.62 -22.62
C ALA A 138 4.47 -0.35 -23.22
N VAL A 139 4.68 0.68 -22.39
CA VAL A 139 5.20 1.99 -22.80
C VAL A 139 6.43 2.35 -21.98
N GLN A 140 7.52 2.73 -22.66
CA GLN A 140 8.70 3.19 -21.95
C GLN A 140 8.44 4.55 -21.29
N CYS A 141 8.84 4.68 -20.02
CA CYS A 141 8.63 5.90 -19.24
C CYS A 141 9.67 6.01 -18.11
N ASP A 142 10.39 7.12 -18.09
CA ASP A 142 11.09 7.58 -16.90
C ASP A 142 10.10 8.40 -16.04
N VAL A 143 9.66 7.84 -14.92
CA VAL A 143 8.69 8.52 -14.04
C VAL A 143 9.25 9.76 -13.34
N ALA A 144 10.57 9.88 -13.21
CA ALA A 144 11.22 11.08 -12.69
C ALA A 144 11.10 12.27 -13.66
N SER A 145 10.89 12.01 -14.95
CA SER A 145 10.75 13.04 -15.98
C SER A 145 9.29 13.34 -16.29
N ARG A 146 8.85 14.56 -16.00
CA ARG A 146 7.49 15.02 -16.32
C ARG A 146 7.15 14.87 -17.82
N ALA A 147 8.06 15.27 -18.69
CA ALA A 147 7.88 15.17 -20.14
C ALA A 147 7.72 13.71 -20.61
N SER A 148 8.50 12.79 -20.03
CA SER A 148 8.39 11.36 -20.28
C SER A 148 7.03 10.83 -19.81
N CYS A 149 6.59 11.21 -18.61
CA CYS A 149 5.27 10.84 -18.09
C CYS A 149 4.13 11.34 -18.99
N GLU A 150 4.20 12.56 -19.49
CA GLU A 150 3.15 13.12 -20.38
C GLU A 150 3.03 12.36 -21.70
N LEU A 151 4.18 12.01 -22.30
CA LEU A 151 4.18 11.24 -23.55
C LEU A 151 3.65 9.82 -23.32
N ALA A 152 4.18 9.13 -22.29
CA ALA A 152 3.79 7.77 -21.97
C ALA A 152 2.32 7.67 -21.53
N PHE A 153 1.83 8.64 -20.74
CA PHE A 153 0.44 8.70 -20.33
C PHE A 153 -0.52 8.84 -21.51
N ARG A 154 -0.23 9.75 -22.45
CA ARG A 154 -1.03 9.90 -23.68
C ARG A 154 -1.08 8.62 -24.50
N THR A 155 0.06 7.94 -24.67
CA THR A 155 0.13 6.67 -25.41
C THR A 155 -0.70 5.58 -24.72
N ALA A 156 -0.58 5.45 -23.40
CA ALA A 156 -1.35 4.49 -22.61
C ALA A 156 -2.86 4.82 -22.63
N GLU A 157 -3.22 6.10 -22.47
CA GLU A 157 -4.61 6.54 -22.52
C GLU A 157 -5.27 6.25 -23.88
N GLN A 158 -4.54 6.42 -24.99
CA GLN A 158 -5.02 6.05 -26.33
C GLN A 158 -5.31 4.54 -26.44
N ALA A 159 -4.41 3.70 -25.92
CA ALA A 159 -4.59 2.25 -25.93
C ALA A 159 -5.75 1.80 -25.02
N LEU A 160 -5.91 2.44 -23.88
CA LEU A 160 -6.95 2.14 -22.90
C LEU A 160 -8.29 2.81 -23.20
N GLY A 161 -8.34 3.80 -24.10
CA GLY A 161 -9.47 4.73 -24.28
C GLY A 161 -9.56 5.76 -23.14
N HIS A 162 -9.37 5.36 -21.91
CA HIS A 162 -9.21 6.22 -20.73
C HIS A 162 -8.59 5.43 -19.57
N VAL A 163 -8.01 6.16 -18.62
CA VAL A 163 -7.44 5.57 -17.39
C VAL A 163 -8.48 5.65 -16.29
N ASP A 164 -9.04 4.50 -15.88
CA ASP A 164 -9.99 4.39 -14.77
C ASP A 164 -9.30 4.05 -13.46
N VAL A 165 -8.17 3.34 -13.55
CA VAL A 165 -7.35 2.93 -12.42
C VAL A 165 -5.91 3.33 -12.69
N LEU A 166 -5.29 4.03 -11.76
CA LEU A 166 -3.84 4.27 -11.75
C LEU A 166 -3.20 3.49 -10.60
N VAL A 167 -2.24 2.62 -10.93
CA VAL A 167 -1.37 1.96 -9.94
C VAL A 167 0.02 2.59 -10.03
N SER A 168 0.34 3.47 -9.08
CA SER A 168 1.67 4.09 -8.95
C SER A 168 2.57 3.17 -8.13
N ASN A 169 3.29 2.29 -8.85
CA ASN A 169 4.13 1.25 -8.27
C ASN A 169 5.62 1.44 -8.57
N ALA A 170 6.00 2.17 -9.63
CA ALA A 170 7.41 2.41 -9.98
C ALA A 170 8.21 2.90 -8.77
N GLY A 171 9.40 2.34 -8.59
CA GLY A 171 10.27 2.73 -7.49
C GLY A 171 11.63 2.05 -7.55
N ILE A 172 12.59 2.68 -6.90
CA ILE A 172 13.95 2.18 -6.67
C ILE A 172 14.20 2.08 -5.17
N ALA A 173 15.11 1.23 -4.75
CA ALA A 173 15.58 1.12 -3.38
C ALA A 173 17.12 1.16 -3.35
N GLN A 174 17.67 1.68 -2.27
CA GLN A 174 19.08 1.70 -2.01
C GLN A 174 19.30 1.58 -0.50
N GLN A 175 20.20 0.70 -0.10
CA GLN A 175 20.67 0.60 1.29
C GLN A 175 21.98 1.38 1.43
N LYS A 176 21.98 2.41 2.29
CA LYS A 176 23.13 3.26 2.54
C LYS A 176 23.03 3.95 3.89
N LEU A 177 24.15 4.10 4.61
CA LEU A 177 24.17 4.89 5.83
C LEU A 177 23.80 6.35 5.52
N PHE A 178 23.06 6.98 6.41
CA PHE A 178 22.57 8.35 6.21
C PHE A 178 23.72 9.35 5.92
N THR A 179 24.83 9.20 6.63
CA THR A 179 26.03 10.05 6.45
C THR A 179 26.66 9.96 5.07
N ASP A 180 26.42 8.87 4.36
CA ASP A 180 27.05 8.57 3.07
C ASP A 180 26.11 8.86 1.88
N ILE A 181 24.82 9.14 2.16
CA ILE A 181 23.84 9.51 1.10
C ILE A 181 24.22 10.88 0.55
N THR A 182 24.48 10.94 -0.77
CA THR A 182 24.73 12.23 -1.40
C THR A 182 23.43 12.99 -1.69
N PRO A 183 23.49 14.34 -1.86
CA PRO A 183 22.31 15.11 -2.25
C PRO A 183 21.67 14.63 -3.56
N GLU A 184 22.47 14.15 -4.52
CA GLU A 184 22.00 13.63 -5.81
C GLU A 184 21.26 12.30 -5.63
N GLU A 185 21.78 11.39 -4.80
CA GLU A 185 21.12 10.12 -4.48
C GLU A 185 19.81 10.37 -3.74
N TRP A 186 19.80 11.30 -2.78
CA TRP A 186 18.60 11.74 -2.09
C TRP A 186 17.55 12.24 -3.08
N GLN A 187 17.91 13.19 -3.95
CA GLN A 187 16.99 13.77 -4.91
C GLN A 187 16.46 12.73 -5.89
N HIS A 188 17.34 11.87 -6.44
CA HIS A 188 16.94 10.80 -7.35
C HIS A 188 15.96 9.83 -6.70
N MET A 189 16.17 9.48 -5.42
CA MET A 189 15.25 8.63 -4.67
C MET A 189 13.85 9.25 -4.54
N LEU A 190 13.78 10.56 -4.25
CA LEU A 190 12.51 11.30 -4.21
C LEU A 190 11.89 11.42 -5.59
N ASP A 191 12.68 11.72 -6.62
CA ASP A 191 12.18 11.93 -7.99
C ASP A 191 11.49 10.68 -8.52
N VAL A 192 12.09 9.52 -8.33
CA VAL A 192 11.50 8.25 -8.81
C VAL A 192 10.33 7.81 -7.92
N ASN A 193 10.51 7.76 -6.58
CA ASN A 193 9.56 7.10 -5.69
C ASN A 193 8.37 7.99 -5.28
N LEU A 194 8.51 9.31 -5.33
CA LEU A 194 7.48 10.26 -4.88
C LEU A 194 7.04 11.20 -6.00
N THR A 195 7.98 11.93 -6.62
CA THR A 195 7.66 12.89 -7.68
C THR A 195 7.05 12.20 -8.90
N GLY A 196 7.53 10.99 -9.24
CA GLY A 196 6.93 10.17 -10.30
C GLY A 196 5.46 9.83 -10.05
N ALA A 197 5.10 9.50 -8.81
CA ALA A 197 3.70 9.28 -8.42
C ALA A 197 2.86 10.57 -8.56
N PHE A 198 3.40 11.71 -8.12
CA PHE A 198 2.76 13.02 -8.31
C PHE A 198 2.51 13.30 -9.80
N HIS A 199 3.50 13.09 -10.69
CA HIS A 199 3.34 13.29 -12.12
C HIS A 199 2.17 12.48 -12.69
N LEU A 200 2.11 11.20 -12.39
CA LEU A 200 1.09 10.29 -12.91
C LEU A 200 -0.30 10.58 -12.33
N CYS A 201 -0.39 10.87 -11.03
CA CYS A 201 -1.65 11.28 -10.40
C CYS A 201 -2.20 12.55 -11.05
N GLN A 202 -1.36 13.57 -11.23
CA GLN A 202 -1.77 14.84 -11.84
C GLN A 202 -2.21 14.68 -13.29
N LEU A 203 -1.69 13.73 -14.04
CA LEU A 203 -2.10 13.42 -15.41
C LEU A 203 -3.42 12.63 -15.44
N ALA A 204 -3.65 11.72 -14.50
CA ALA A 204 -4.86 10.89 -14.46
C ALA A 204 -6.11 11.65 -13.95
N LEU A 205 -5.93 12.50 -12.93
CA LEU A 205 -7.02 13.18 -12.24
C LEU A 205 -7.98 13.96 -13.15
N PRO A 206 -7.54 14.79 -14.11
CA PRO A 206 -8.48 15.56 -14.96
C PRO A 206 -9.47 14.68 -15.72
N GLY A 207 -9.02 13.50 -16.18
CA GLY A 207 -9.88 12.50 -16.82
C GLY A 207 -10.88 11.88 -15.85
N MET A 208 -10.41 11.47 -14.69
CA MET A 208 -11.22 10.86 -13.63
C MET A 208 -12.27 11.84 -13.07
N ILE A 209 -11.90 13.11 -12.81
CA ILE A 209 -12.79 14.17 -12.32
C ILE A 209 -13.94 14.41 -13.30
N ARG A 210 -13.64 14.52 -14.61
CA ARG A 210 -14.68 14.71 -15.64
C ARG A 210 -15.68 13.55 -15.68
N ARG A 211 -15.23 12.33 -15.43
CA ARG A 211 -16.10 11.14 -15.40
C ARG A 211 -16.75 10.91 -14.04
N LYS A 212 -16.35 11.65 -13.01
CA LYS A 212 -16.74 11.45 -11.61
C LYS A 212 -16.54 10.01 -11.14
N ALA A 213 -15.47 9.39 -11.59
CA ALA A 213 -15.09 8.03 -11.25
C ALA A 213 -13.61 7.82 -11.48
N GLY A 214 -12.93 7.18 -10.54
CA GLY A 214 -11.52 6.84 -10.64
C GLY A 214 -11.04 6.07 -9.44
N ARG A 215 -9.91 5.38 -9.60
CA ARG A 215 -9.20 4.68 -8.53
C ARG A 215 -7.71 4.99 -8.64
N ILE A 216 -7.11 5.49 -7.60
CA ILE A 216 -5.67 5.72 -7.51
C ILE A 216 -5.12 4.83 -6.39
N LEU A 217 -4.15 3.99 -6.74
CA LEU A 217 -3.50 3.05 -5.84
C LEU A 217 -2.00 3.33 -5.84
N THR A 218 -1.46 3.74 -4.70
CA THR A 218 -0.02 3.95 -4.53
C THR A 218 0.60 2.75 -3.83
N VAL A 219 1.80 2.36 -4.27
CA VAL A 219 2.55 1.28 -3.62
C VAL A 219 3.69 1.90 -2.82
N SER A 220 3.46 2.00 -1.50
CA SER A 220 4.46 2.43 -0.53
C SER A 220 5.32 1.23 -0.08
N ARG A 221 5.63 1.15 1.18
CA ARG A 221 6.32 0.05 1.87
C ARG A 221 6.07 0.15 3.37
N MET A 222 6.29 -0.93 4.11
CA MET A 222 6.25 -0.90 5.56
C MET A 222 7.19 0.17 6.15
N TRP A 223 8.37 0.42 5.54
CA TRP A 223 9.29 1.48 5.95
C TRP A 223 8.77 2.91 5.73
N GLY A 224 7.76 3.10 4.92
CA GLY A 224 7.02 4.36 4.84
C GLY A 224 6.15 4.63 6.07
N GLN A 225 5.84 3.60 6.86
CA GLN A 225 5.08 3.69 8.10
C GLN A 225 5.97 3.83 9.33
N THR A 226 7.08 3.08 9.39
CA THR A 226 7.92 2.95 10.58
C THR A 226 9.35 3.48 10.41
N GLY A 227 9.80 3.73 9.18
CA GLY A 227 11.20 3.96 8.85
C GLY A 227 12.00 2.65 8.79
N GLY A 228 13.08 2.64 8.00
CA GLY A 228 14.04 1.54 7.90
C GLY A 228 15.46 2.05 8.09
N SER A 229 16.26 1.35 8.90
CA SER A 229 17.69 1.64 9.04
C SER A 229 18.40 1.45 7.71
N CYS A 230 19.37 2.30 7.39
CA CYS A 230 20.09 2.35 6.11
C CYS A 230 19.20 2.62 4.87
N GLU A 231 17.93 2.97 5.07
CA GLU A 231 16.97 3.28 3.99
C GLU A 231 16.27 4.63 4.22
N VAL A 232 16.96 5.62 4.79
CA VAL A 232 16.35 6.90 5.24
C VAL A 232 15.67 7.66 4.10
N HIS A 233 16.33 7.83 2.95
CA HIS A 233 15.79 8.51 1.77
C HIS A 233 14.63 7.74 1.14
N TYR A 234 14.72 6.41 1.09
CA TYR A 234 13.65 5.54 0.63
C TYR A 234 12.45 5.60 1.55
N SER A 235 12.65 5.51 2.87
CA SER A 235 11.61 5.63 3.89
C SER A 235 10.90 6.99 3.80
N ALA A 236 11.66 8.08 3.63
CA ALA A 236 11.10 9.42 3.46
C ALA A 236 10.21 9.52 2.22
N ALA A 237 10.66 9.00 1.06
CA ALA A 237 9.88 8.97 -0.16
C ALA A 237 8.59 8.15 0.00
N LYS A 238 8.67 6.97 0.62
CA LYS A 238 7.52 6.08 0.83
C LYS A 238 6.55 6.61 1.90
N ALA A 239 7.03 7.34 2.90
CA ALA A 239 6.18 8.09 3.83
C ALA A 239 5.46 9.25 3.11
N GLY A 240 6.16 9.95 2.20
CA GLY A 240 5.58 10.98 1.34
C GLY A 240 4.40 10.46 0.50
N LEU A 241 4.49 9.23 -0.05
CA LEU A 241 3.39 8.59 -0.77
C LEU A 241 2.16 8.37 0.12
N ILE A 242 2.34 8.02 1.39
CA ILE A 242 1.25 7.87 2.35
C ILE A 242 0.57 9.22 2.58
N GLY A 243 1.36 10.31 2.74
CA GLY A 243 0.86 11.67 2.85
C GLY A 243 0.06 12.11 1.61
N LEU A 244 0.65 11.92 0.43
CA LEU A 244 0.01 12.18 -0.87
C LEU A 244 -1.33 11.45 -1.01
N THR A 245 -1.36 10.16 -0.70
CA THR A 245 -2.58 9.34 -0.74
C THR A 245 -3.69 9.91 0.14
N LYS A 246 -3.37 10.24 1.39
CA LYS A 246 -4.35 10.77 2.37
C LYS A 246 -4.87 12.13 1.97
N ALA A 247 -4.02 13.00 1.42
CA ALA A 247 -4.41 14.33 0.97
C ALA A 247 -5.33 14.24 -0.26
N LEU A 248 -4.92 13.52 -1.30
CA LEU A 248 -5.73 13.32 -2.51
C LEU A 248 -7.07 12.62 -2.23
N ALA A 249 -7.10 11.67 -1.28
CA ALA A 249 -8.34 11.01 -0.90
C ALA A 249 -9.40 11.98 -0.37
N LYS A 250 -8.96 13.00 0.39
CA LYS A 250 -9.85 14.04 0.92
C LYS A 250 -10.27 15.04 -0.16
N GLU A 251 -9.33 15.41 -1.02
CA GLU A 251 -9.56 16.38 -2.09
C GLU A 251 -10.47 15.83 -3.17
N GLU A 252 -10.26 14.58 -3.58
CA GLU A 252 -10.92 13.97 -4.73
C GLU A 252 -12.12 13.08 -4.39
N GLY A 253 -12.38 12.84 -3.11
CA GLY A 253 -13.58 12.12 -2.64
C GLY A 253 -14.89 12.68 -3.21
N PRO A 254 -15.13 14.02 -3.21
CA PRO A 254 -16.30 14.64 -3.83
C PRO A 254 -16.41 14.41 -5.34
N SER A 255 -15.30 14.10 -6.00
CA SER A 255 -15.24 13.77 -7.44
C SER A 255 -15.53 12.29 -7.72
N GLY A 256 -15.86 11.48 -6.70
CA GLY A 256 -16.12 10.04 -6.85
C GLY A 256 -14.85 9.19 -7.07
N ILE A 257 -13.68 9.73 -6.70
CA ILE A 257 -12.39 9.08 -6.85
C ILE A 257 -11.93 8.55 -5.49
N THR A 258 -11.53 7.28 -5.42
CA THR A 258 -10.87 6.75 -4.23
C THR A 258 -9.37 6.69 -4.42
N VAL A 259 -8.63 7.03 -3.36
CA VAL A 259 -7.16 7.01 -3.35
C VAL A 259 -6.69 6.22 -2.14
N ASN A 260 -6.01 5.10 -2.38
CA ASN A 260 -5.53 4.22 -1.32
C ASN A 260 -4.07 3.85 -1.52
N CYS A 261 -3.41 3.48 -0.44
CA CYS A 261 -2.01 3.07 -0.41
C CYS A 261 -1.91 1.60 0.02
N VAL A 262 -1.10 0.82 -0.68
CA VAL A 262 -0.67 -0.50 -0.22
C VAL A 262 0.76 -0.38 0.27
N ALA A 263 1.05 -0.96 1.45
CA ALA A 263 2.36 -0.94 2.11
C ALA A 263 2.88 -2.39 2.28
N PRO A 264 3.56 -2.94 1.24
CA PRO A 264 4.10 -4.30 1.32
C PRO A 264 5.19 -4.43 2.38
N GLY A 265 5.27 -5.61 2.99
CA GLY A 265 6.39 -6.06 3.79
C GLY A 265 7.51 -6.67 2.94
N VAL A 266 8.15 -7.72 3.43
CA VAL A 266 9.18 -8.43 2.69
C VAL A 266 8.51 -9.36 1.66
N ILE A 267 8.58 -8.96 0.38
CA ILE A 267 7.97 -9.67 -0.74
C ILE A 267 9.08 -10.32 -1.57
N ASP A 268 8.97 -11.62 -1.84
CA ASP A 268 9.94 -12.36 -2.68
C ASP A 268 9.76 -11.93 -4.14
N THR A 269 10.65 -11.06 -4.58
CA THR A 269 10.69 -10.49 -5.93
C THR A 269 12.14 -10.34 -6.37
N ASP A 270 12.38 -9.93 -7.62
CA ASP A 270 13.72 -9.63 -8.15
C ASP A 270 14.52 -8.63 -7.30
N MET A 271 13.85 -7.77 -6.54
CA MET A 271 14.49 -6.86 -5.59
C MET A 271 15.23 -7.60 -4.45
N MET A 272 14.86 -8.87 -4.21
CA MET A 272 15.52 -9.76 -3.25
C MET A 272 16.62 -10.63 -3.89
N ALA A 273 17.00 -10.37 -5.15
CA ALA A 273 17.99 -11.20 -5.86
C ALA A 273 19.40 -11.18 -5.21
N ALA A 274 19.73 -10.12 -4.48
CA ALA A 274 20.99 -9.99 -3.76
C ALA A 274 21.01 -10.70 -2.39
N PHE A 275 19.85 -11.17 -1.89
CA PHE A 275 19.73 -11.84 -0.61
C PHE A 275 20.00 -13.33 -0.74
N THR A 276 20.80 -13.89 0.16
CA THR A 276 21.07 -15.33 0.23
C THR A 276 19.83 -16.11 0.69
N ALA A 277 19.87 -17.44 0.57
CA ALA A 277 18.80 -18.27 1.10
C ALA A 277 18.68 -18.16 2.64
N GLU A 278 19.81 -18.00 3.32
CA GLU A 278 19.89 -17.78 4.76
C GLU A 278 19.26 -16.45 5.17
N ASP A 279 19.54 -15.35 4.43
CA ASP A 279 18.93 -14.04 4.68
C ASP A 279 17.41 -14.09 4.50
N LYS A 280 16.94 -14.77 3.44
CA LYS A 280 15.50 -14.96 3.20
C LYS A 280 14.84 -15.79 4.30
N ALA A 281 15.52 -16.83 4.80
CA ALA A 281 15.03 -17.66 5.90
C ALA A 281 14.94 -16.84 7.20
N ALA A 282 15.94 -16.03 7.52
CA ALA A 282 15.93 -15.14 8.69
C ALA A 282 14.79 -14.13 8.61
N LEU A 283 14.58 -13.48 7.45
CA LEU A 283 13.47 -12.56 7.24
C LEU A 283 12.09 -13.25 7.34
N ALA A 284 12.00 -14.49 6.91
CA ALA A 284 10.77 -15.29 7.06
C ALA A 284 10.49 -15.64 8.53
N GLU A 285 11.53 -15.95 9.31
CA GLU A 285 11.43 -16.22 10.77
C GLU A 285 11.01 -14.95 11.54
N GLU A 286 11.54 -13.78 11.18
CA GLU A 286 11.14 -12.49 11.75
C GLU A 286 9.69 -12.11 11.41
N THR A 287 9.15 -12.63 10.32
CA THR A 287 7.79 -12.34 9.89
C THR A 287 6.78 -13.16 10.71
N PRO A 288 5.81 -12.56 11.41
CA PRO A 288 4.85 -13.29 12.25
C PRO A 288 4.10 -14.45 11.57
N VAL A 289 3.82 -14.35 10.24
CA VAL A 289 3.22 -15.46 9.48
C VAL A 289 4.23 -16.52 9.04
N GLY A 290 5.52 -16.42 9.43
CA GLY A 290 6.55 -17.42 9.22
C GLY A 290 7.04 -17.60 7.77
N ARG A 291 6.79 -16.62 6.88
CA ARG A 291 7.22 -16.67 5.48
C ARG A 291 7.31 -15.29 4.85
N LEU A 292 8.00 -15.20 3.74
CA LEU A 292 7.93 -14.02 2.87
C LEU A 292 6.56 -13.92 2.17
N GLY A 293 6.16 -12.71 1.82
CA GLY A 293 4.99 -12.47 0.99
C GLY A 293 5.30 -12.71 -0.49
N SER A 294 4.27 -12.92 -1.29
CA SER A 294 4.37 -13.01 -2.75
C SER A 294 3.87 -11.73 -3.43
N ALA A 295 4.37 -11.45 -4.63
CA ALA A 295 3.89 -10.34 -5.45
C ALA A 295 2.39 -10.48 -5.78
N ASP A 296 1.89 -11.71 -5.92
CA ASP A 296 0.48 -11.99 -6.21
C ASP A 296 -0.44 -11.65 -5.03
N GLU A 297 0.03 -11.77 -3.77
CA GLU A 297 -0.76 -11.35 -2.60
C GLU A 297 -0.99 -9.84 -2.60
N VAL A 298 0.02 -9.07 -2.97
CA VAL A 298 -0.09 -7.62 -3.15
C VAL A 298 -1.00 -7.29 -4.33
N ALA A 299 -0.84 -7.96 -5.46
CA ALA A 299 -1.61 -7.75 -6.68
C ALA A 299 -3.11 -8.00 -6.48
N ARG A 300 -3.48 -9.07 -5.75
CA ARG A 300 -4.90 -9.35 -5.44
C ARG A 300 -5.55 -8.25 -4.62
N LEU A 301 -4.83 -7.65 -3.67
CA LEU A 301 -5.35 -6.50 -2.92
C LEU A 301 -5.52 -5.28 -3.82
N LEU A 302 -4.58 -5.01 -4.73
CA LEU A 302 -4.70 -3.91 -5.69
C LEU A 302 -5.95 -4.08 -6.58
N VAL A 303 -6.22 -5.29 -7.08
CA VAL A 303 -7.43 -5.59 -7.87
C VAL A 303 -8.70 -5.38 -7.04
N PHE A 304 -8.73 -5.84 -5.80
CA PHE A 304 -9.87 -5.61 -4.90
C PHE A 304 -10.13 -4.11 -4.68
N LEU A 305 -9.09 -3.34 -4.36
CA LEU A 305 -9.23 -1.89 -4.13
C LEU A 305 -9.63 -1.11 -5.41
N ALA A 306 -9.33 -1.64 -6.58
CA ALA A 306 -9.78 -1.10 -7.86
C ALA A 306 -11.23 -1.47 -8.19
N GLY A 307 -11.80 -2.47 -7.52
CA GLY A 307 -13.15 -2.97 -7.73
C GLY A 307 -14.26 -2.01 -7.30
N GLU A 308 -15.48 -2.36 -7.63
CA GLU A 308 -16.67 -1.60 -7.24
C GLU A 308 -16.96 -1.76 -5.74
N ASP A 309 -16.71 -2.95 -5.18
CA ASP A 309 -16.92 -3.26 -3.77
C ASP A 309 -16.05 -2.41 -2.82
N ALA A 310 -14.95 -1.83 -3.32
CA ALA A 310 -14.08 -0.93 -2.58
C ALA A 310 -14.49 0.56 -2.70
N GLY A 311 -15.68 0.85 -3.22
CA GLY A 311 -16.12 2.24 -3.50
C GLY A 311 -16.22 3.15 -2.28
N TYR A 312 -16.31 2.61 -1.07
CA TYR A 312 -16.34 3.38 0.19
C TYR A 312 -15.00 3.36 0.94
N ILE A 313 -13.96 2.79 0.32
CA ILE A 313 -12.62 2.70 0.90
C ILE A 313 -11.74 3.76 0.26
N THR A 314 -11.33 4.79 1.02
CA THR A 314 -10.44 5.84 0.54
C THR A 314 -9.54 6.37 1.68
N GLY A 315 -8.36 6.87 1.35
CA GLY A 315 -7.38 7.42 2.29
C GLY A 315 -6.71 6.38 3.19
N GLN A 316 -6.89 5.09 2.91
CA GLN A 316 -6.38 4.02 3.75
C GLN A 316 -4.98 3.57 3.32
N VAL A 317 -4.23 3.04 4.30
CA VAL A 317 -2.92 2.39 4.11
C VAL A 317 -3.06 0.93 4.51
N PHE A 318 -2.96 0.05 3.54
CA PHE A 318 -3.12 -1.38 3.75
C PHE A 318 -1.76 -2.08 3.84
N GLY A 319 -1.43 -2.62 5.00
CA GLY A 319 -0.26 -3.47 5.17
C GLY A 319 -0.48 -4.85 4.54
N VAL A 320 0.43 -5.25 3.64
CA VAL A 320 0.55 -6.64 3.16
C VAL A 320 1.94 -7.10 3.57
N ASN A 321 2.14 -7.31 4.88
CA ASN A 321 3.45 -7.40 5.50
C ASN A 321 3.61 -8.59 6.45
N GLY A 322 2.65 -9.51 6.49
CA GLY A 322 2.71 -10.69 7.34
C GLY A 322 2.74 -10.40 8.85
N GLY A 323 2.34 -9.20 9.28
CA GLY A 323 2.35 -8.77 10.67
C GLY A 323 3.65 -8.10 11.14
N LEU A 324 4.63 -7.86 10.25
CA LEU A 324 5.88 -7.16 10.59
C LEU A 324 5.65 -5.73 11.10
N VAL A 325 4.60 -5.08 10.61
CA VAL A 325 4.17 -3.75 11.04
C VAL A 325 2.67 -3.78 11.28
N ILE A 326 2.26 -3.38 12.47
CA ILE A 326 0.86 -3.34 12.93
C ILE A 326 0.49 -1.90 13.28
#